data_166846c02bf49561c8d4cd4e6fef2deb
#
_entry.id   166846c02bf49561c8d4cd4e6fef2deb
#
_cell.length_a   1.000
_cell.length_b   1.000
_cell.length_c   1.000
_cell.angle_alpha   90.00
_cell.angle_beta   90.00
_cell.angle_gamma   90.00
#
_symmetry.space_group_name_H-M   'P 1'
#
loop_
_entity.id
_entity.type
_entity.pdbx_description
1 polymer ?
#
loop_
_entity_poly.entity_id
_entity_poly.type
_entity_poly.pdbx_seq_one_letter_code
_entity_poly.pdbx_strand_id
1 'polypeptide(L)'
;MKKILIYNSGGGLGDSIQIIPLILSLKNHYRRSKIFYLGAHPNHFEGKLKEYNINVETLELNLKFFGFRWWHLLFVKKNFNKINQEKFDLIIDLQSKFRNSLILKKIPHNNFYSTTYGNFFSSKKIKYMSKNHIENLSLFLDEKIKLINFNYNKLPKNLLNEAKRLLPKSNYIGFSITQGNEYRKKSWSIYKFISLANKSLIKNKIPVFFIEKNQEHIIEKIKNQVPGSLFPETNSELSCPALVTALSSRLDQAVSIDNGVMHMMGLANIPMIVLFGPTSSEKFAPKNNFIKILDSKKIHDTSDIESITVDEVYDLI
;
A
#
# COMPACT_ATOMS: atom_id res chain seq x y z
N MET A 1 -21.06 -6.16 19.06
CA MET A 1 -20.02 -5.42 18.32
C MET A 1 -19.06 -6.44 17.75
N LYS A 2 -18.88 -6.50 16.39
CA LYS A 2 -17.95 -7.48 15.79
C LYS A 2 -16.50 -7.13 16.06
N LYS A 3 -15.69 -8.11 16.45
CA LYS A 3 -14.23 -8.00 16.66
C LYS A 3 -13.52 -8.69 15.50
N ILE A 4 -12.74 -7.93 14.74
CA ILE A 4 -12.06 -8.41 13.53
C ILE A 4 -10.56 -8.21 13.70
N LEU A 5 -9.78 -9.28 13.57
CA LEU A 5 -8.33 -9.23 13.56
C LEU A 5 -7.82 -9.33 12.12
N ILE A 6 -6.99 -8.37 11.71
CA ILE A 6 -6.31 -8.39 10.40
C ILE A 6 -4.82 -8.65 10.64
N TYR A 7 -4.30 -9.64 9.96
CA TYR A 7 -2.88 -9.94 9.90
C TYR A 7 -2.33 -9.71 8.50
N ASN A 8 -1.44 -8.72 8.40
CA ASN A 8 -0.65 -8.44 7.21
C ASN A 8 0.80 -8.23 7.64
N SER A 9 1.62 -9.26 7.53
CA SER A 9 2.94 -9.33 8.16
C SER A 9 4.06 -8.63 7.41
N GLY A 10 3.76 -7.93 6.32
CA GLY A 10 4.78 -7.25 5.51
C GLY A 10 5.60 -6.23 6.31
N GLY A 11 4.95 -5.59 7.28
CA GLY A 11 5.57 -4.64 8.21
C GLY A 11 6.03 -3.34 7.57
N GLY A 12 5.95 -3.24 6.25
CA GLY A 12 6.21 -2.01 5.53
C GLY A 12 5.01 -1.06 5.55
N LEU A 13 5.30 0.23 5.44
CA LEU A 13 4.27 1.26 5.37
C LEU A 13 3.29 1.00 4.21
N GLY A 14 3.83 0.60 3.04
CA GLY A 14 3.03 0.27 1.85
C GLY A 14 2.06 -0.90 2.10
N ASP A 15 2.47 -1.94 2.84
CA ASP A 15 1.60 -3.07 3.18
C ASP A 15 0.39 -2.61 4.03
N SER A 16 0.61 -1.66 4.96
CA SER A 16 -0.47 -1.11 5.79
C SER A 16 -1.41 -0.20 4.98
N ILE A 17 -0.88 0.57 4.04
CA ILE A 17 -1.70 1.42 3.15
C ILE A 17 -2.55 0.56 2.22
N GLN A 18 -2.00 -0.53 1.68
CA GLN A 18 -2.70 -1.45 0.77
C GLN A 18 -3.98 -2.03 1.37
N ILE A 19 -4.05 -2.22 2.68
CA ILE A 19 -5.25 -2.76 3.35
C ILE A 19 -6.29 -1.70 3.76
N ILE A 20 -6.03 -0.41 3.54
CA ILE A 20 -6.99 0.66 3.88
C ILE A 20 -8.37 0.44 3.24
N PRO A 21 -8.50 0.14 1.94
CA PRO A 21 -9.81 -0.12 1.34
C PRO A 21 -10.54 -1.31 2.00
N LEU A 22 -9.82 -2.36 2.39
CA LEU A 22 -10.38 -3.50 3.11
C LEU A 22 -10.92 -3.07 4.48
N ILE A 23 -10.14 -2.33 5.26
CA ILE A 23 -10.55 -1.82 6.57
C ILE A 23 -11.80 -0.95 6.46
N LEU A 24 -11.82 -0.02 5.50
CA LEU A 24 -12.96 0.86 5.27
C LEU A 24 -14.21 0.09 4.85
N SER A 25 -14.06 -0.91 3.99
CA SER A 25 -15.17 -1.77 3.55
C SER A 25 -15.76 -2.57 4.69
N LEU A 26 -14.91 -3.15 5.55
CA LEU A 26 -15.34 -3.87 6.76
C LEU A 26 -16.03 -2.95 7.77
N LYS A 27 -15.50 -1.75 8.01
CA LYS A 27 -16.14 -0.75 8.89
C LYS A 27 -17.48 -0.25 8.35
N ASN A 28 -17.59 -0.10 7.03
CA ASN A 28 -18.85 0.28 6.41
C ASN A 28 -19.90 -0.83 6.50
N HIS A 29 -19.48 -2.08 6.30
CA HIS A 29 -20.37 -3.23 6.35
C HIS A 29 -20.80 -3.56 7.80
N TYR A 30 -19.85 -3.56 8.73
CA TYR A 30 -20.07 -3.78 10.15
C TYR A 30 -19.90 -2.48 10.94
N ARG A 31 -20.90 -1.61 10.93
CA ARG A 31 -20.86 -0.25 11.50
C ARG A 31 -20.39 -0.19 12.96
N ARG A 32 -20.62 -1.23 13.77
CA ARG A 32 -20.19 -1.34 15.15
C ARG A 32 -19.08 -2.39 15.29
N SER A 33 -18.04 -2.34 14.44
CA SER A 33 -16.90 -3.25 14.53
C SER A 33 -15.69 -2.60 15.16
N LYS A 34 -14.93 -3.39 15.92
CA LYS A 34 -13.55 -3.08 16.30
C LYS A 34 -12.60 -3.87 15.42
N ILE A 35 -11.65 -3.17 14.80
CA ILE A 35 -10.62 -3.78 13.97
C ILE A 35 -9.30 -3.74 14.71
N PHE A 36 -8.65 -4.89 14.78
CA PHE A 36 -7.35 -5.07 15.39
C PHE A 36 -6.32 -5.42 14.33
N TYR A 37 -5.12 -4.90 14.52
CA TYR A 37 -3.96 -5.19 13.70
C TYR A 37 -2.96 -6.01 14.51
N LEU A 38 -2.52 -7.13 13.94
CA LEU A 38 -1.42 -7.92 14.48
C LEU A 38 -0.37 -8.08 13.38
N GLY A 39 0.82 -7.57 13.62
CA GLY A 39 1.92 -7.61 12.68
C GLY A 39 3.25 -7.85 13.36
N ALA A 40 4.27 -8.09 12.56
CA ALA A 40 5.65 -8.22 13.02
C ALA A 40 6.28 -6.87 13.41
N HIS A 41 5.65 -5.78 13.03
CA HIS A 41 6.08 -4.40 13.24
C HIS A 41 5.00 -3.60 13.98
N PRO A 42 5.35 -2.41 14.49
CA PRO A 42 4.38 -1.50 15.10
C PRO A 42 3.19 -1.22 14.18
N ASN A 43 2.04 -0.99 14.77
CA ASN A 43 0.84 -0.58 14.04
C ASN A 43 1.04 0.82 13.46
N HIS A 44 1.18 0.91 12.14
CA HIS A 44 1.36 2.19 11.46
C HIS A 44 0.14 3.11 11.56
N PHE A 45 -1.07 2.57 11.76
CA PHE A 45 -2.27 3.39 11.94
C PHE A 45 -2.27 4.20 13.23
N GLU A 46 -1.55 3.75 14.26
CA GLU A 46 -1.30 4.50 15.49
C GLU A 46 -0.05 5.39 15.40
N GLY A 47 0.74 5.25 14.33
CA GLY A 47 1.99 5.96 14.09
C GLY A 47 1.97 6.80 12.81
N LYS A 48 2.78 6.43 11.82
CA LYS A 48 2.99 7.19 10.57
C LYS A 48 1.72 7.42 9.73
N LEU A 49 0.69 6.58 9.90
CA LEU A 49 -0.59 6.68 9.17
C LEU A 49 -1.72 7.29 10.01
N LYS A 50 -1.43 7.87 11.17
CA LYS A 50 -2.45 8.45 12.06
C LYS A 50 -3.30 9.54 11.38
N GLU A 51 -2.71 10.30 10.47
CA GLU A 51 -3.38 11.39 9.74
C GLU A 51 -4.45 10.91 8.75
N TYR A 52 -4.48 9.60 8.43
CA TYR A 52 -5.59 9.03 7.65
C TYR A 52 -6.88 8.83 8.45
N ASN A 53 -6.84 9.04 9.77
CA ASN A 53 -7.98 8.90 10.69
C ASN A 53 -8.67 7.53 10.61
N ILE A 54 -7.86 6.48 10.46
CA ILE A 54 -8.34 5.09 10.40
C ILE A 54 -8.04 4.42 11.75
N ASN A 55 -9.07 4.27 12.57
CA ASN A 55 -8.91 3.63 13.87
C ASN A 55 -8.76 2.12 13.72
N VAL A 56 -7.58 1.59 14.07
CA VAL A 56 -7.23 0.17 14.13
C VAL A 56 -6.43 -0.06 15.39
N GLU A 57 -6.98 -0.82 16.33
CA GLU A 57 -6.35 -1.09 17.62
C GLU A 57 -5.22 -2.12 17.47
N THR A 58 -4.15 -1.97 18.23
CA THR A 58 -3.07 -2.97 18.24
C THR A 58 -3.43 -4.15 19.16
N LEU A 59 -3.33 -5.37 18.62
CA LEU A 59 -3.38 -6.58 19.44
C LEU A 59 -1.97 -6.96 19.92
N GLU A 60 -1.70 -6.73 21.21
CA GLU A 60 -0.41 -7.03 21.82
C GLU A 60 -0.37 -8.45 22.37
N LEU A 61 0.29 -9.37 21.67
CA LEU A 61 0.46 -10.77 22.07
C LEU A 61 1.90 -11.13 22.45
N ASN A 62 2.79 -10.14 22.56
CA ASN A 62 4.23 -10.36 22.79
C ASN A 62 4.86 -11.36 21.78
N LEU A 63 4.38 -11.33 20.54
CA LEU A 63 4.86 -12.17 19.46
C LEU A 63 5.76 -11.37 18.47
N LYS A 64 6.15 -10.15 18.86
CA LYS A 64 6.99 -9.26 18.05
C LYS A 64 8.39 -9.85 17.93
N PHE A 65 8.68 -10.28 16.74
CA PHE A 65 9.99 -10.68 16.29
C PHE A 65 9.99 -10.39 14.79
N PHE A 66 11.09 -10.30 14.12
CA PHE A 66 11.08 -10.09 12.67
C PHE A 66 10.27 -11.20 11.96
N GLY A 67 8.94 -11.00 11.89
CA GLY A 67 7.93 -11.98 11.53
C GLY A 67 7.64 -13.00 12.63
N PHE A 68 6.69 -13.89 12.40
CA PHE A 68 6.43 -14.99 13.31
C PHE A 68 7.51 -16.06 13.22
N ARG A 69 7.76 -16.74 14.37
CA ARG A 69 8.66 -17.89 14.51
C ARG A 69 7.88 -19.12 14.94
N TRP A 70 8.40 -20.33 14.71
CA TRP A 70 7.71 -21.57 15.02
C TRP A 70 7.36 -21.73 16.52
N TRP A 71 8.22 -21.24 17.40
CA TRP A 71 7.95 -21.28 18.85
C TRP A 71 6.77 -20.43 19.28
N HIS A 72 6.31 -19.46 18.48
CA HIS A 72 5.10 -18.71 18.78
C HIS A 72 3.85 -19.59 18.81
N LEU A 73 3.84 -20.76 18.17
CA LEU A 73 2.78 -21.76 18.30
C LEU A 73 2.52 -22.21 19.75
N LEU A 74 3.57 -22.22 20.59
CA LEU A 74 3.49 -22.64 21.99
C LEU A 74 2.92 -21.54 22.89
N PHE A 75 3.12 -20.28 22.53
CA PHE A 75 2.84 -19.15 23.40
C PHE A 75 1.61 -18.34 23.02
N VAL A 76 1.19 -18.34 21.75
CA VAL A 76 0.13 -17.46 21.24
C VAL A 76 -1.18 -17.61 22.03
N LYS A 77 -1.64 -18.84 22.28
CA LYS A 77 -2.87 -19.07 23.03
C LYS A 77 -2.75 -18.65 24.50
N LYS A 78 -1.60 -18.96 25.13
CA LYS A 78 -1.30 -18.55 26.51
C LYS A 78 -1.26 -17.02 26.64
N ASN A 79 -0.61 -16.34 25.70
CA ASN A 79 -0.51 -14.89 25.68
C ASN A 79 -1.88 -14.24 25.42
N PHE A 80 -2.67 -14.81 24.52
CA PHE A 80 -4.05 -14.34 24.29
C PHE A 80 -4.91 -14.41 25.57
N ASN A 81 -4.84 -15.52 26.31
CA ASN A 81 -5.62 -15.68 27.53
C ASN A 81 -5.22 -14.69 28.63
N LYS A 82 -3.98 -14.18 28.63
CA LYS A 82 -3.50 -13.19 29.61
C LYS A 82 -4.06 -11.78 29.42
N ILE A 83 -4.49 -11.43 28.20
CA ILE A 83 -4.95 -10.07 27.90
C ILE A 83 -6.46 -9.87 28.09
N ASN A 84 -7.17 -10.84 28.68
CA ASN A 84 -8.62 -10.80 28.89
C ASN A 84 -9.44 -10.38 27.65
N GLN A 85 -8.94 -10.71 26.47
CA GLN A 85 -9.61 -10.41 25.21
C GLN A 85 -10.61 -11.51 24.89
N GLU A 86 -11.85 -11.13 24.54
CA GLU A 86 -12.81 -12.07 23.99
C GLU A 86 -12.37 -12.58 22.60
N LYS A 87 -12.87 -13.77 22.22
CA LYS A 87 -12.61 -14.35 20.91
C LYS A 87 -12.99 -13.39 19.77
N PHE A 88 -12.27 -13.48 18.66
CA PHE A 88 -12.59 -12.72 17.46
C PHE A 88 -13.77 -13.33 16.69
N ASP A 89 -14.63 -12.49 16.13
CA ASP A 89 -15.65 -12.95 15.19
C ASP A 89 -15.03 -13.38 13.86
N LEU A 90 -13.96 -12.70 13.47
CA LEU A 90 -13.27 -12.96 12.22
C LEU A 90 -11.77 -12.67 12.36
N ILE A 91 -10.94 -13.61 11.94
CA ILE A 91 -9.51 -13.39 11.70
C ILE A 91 -9.27 -13.42 10.20
N ILE A 92 -8.58 -12.40 9.68
CA ILE A 92 -8.21 -12.26 8.27
C ILE A 92 -6.70 -12.36 8.14
N ASP A 93 -6.21 -13.46 7.58
CA ASP A 93 -4.80 -13.71 7.26
C ASP A 93 -4.56 -13.42 5.77
N LEU A 94 -3.87 -12.33 5.48
CA LEU A 94 -3.51 -11.89 4.12
C LEU A 94 -2.13 -12.36 3.69
N GLN A 95 -1.41 -13.10 4.55
CA GLN A 95 -0.10 -13.63 4.25
C GLN A 95 -0.18 -15.10 3.85
N SER A 96 0.27 -15.44 2.64
CA SER A 96 0.31 -16.81 2.13
C SER A 96 1.47 -17.61 2.73
N LYS A 97 1.61 -17.65 4.08
CA LYS A 97 2.67 -18.37 4.78
C LYS A 97 2.09 -19.37 5.77
N PHE A 98 2.33 -20.65 5.53
CA PHE A 98 1.86 -21.78 6.33
C PHE A 98 2.03 -21.58 7.83
N ARG A 99 3.25 -21.29 8.28
CA ARG A 99 3.55 -21.03 9.71
C ARG A 99 2.68 -19.93 10.31
N ASN A 100 2.48 -18.83 9.59
CA ASN A 100 1.71 -17.70 10.08
C ASN A 100 0.23 -18.09 10.26
N SER A 101 -0.34 -18.79 9.28
CA SER A 101 -1.73 -19.27 9.36
C SER A 101 -1.93 -20.23 10.54
N LEU A 102 -0.98 -21.14 10.80
CA LEU A 102 -1.05 -22.04 11.95
C LEU A 102 -1.03 -21.29 13.29
N ILE A 103 -0.17 -20.29 13.43
CA ILE A 103 -0.07 -19.46 14.64
C ILE A 103 -1.36 -18.68 14.84
N LEU A 104 -1.88 -18.02 13.81
CA LEU A 104 -3.11 -17.23 13.87
C LEU A 104 -4.33 -18.10 14.21
N LYS A 105 -4.39 -19.33 13.71
CA LYS A 105 -5.46 -20.30 14.04
C LYS A 105 -5.52 -20.68 15.52
N LYS A 106 -4.44 -20.46 16.29
CA LYS A 106 -4.44 -20.70 17.75
C LYS A 106 -5.08 -19.54 18.53
N ILE A 107 -5.28 -18.38 17.91
CA ILE A 107 -6.02 -17.27 18.52
C ILE A 107 -7.51 -17.63 18.52
N PRO A 108 -8.25 -17.53 19.63
CA PRO A 108 -9.66 -17.84 19.70
C PRO A 108 -10.50 -17.01 18.71
N HIS A 109 -11.28 -17.67 17.87
CA HIS A 109 -12.09 -17.04 16.83
C HIS A 109 -13.32 -17.87 16.46
N ASN A 110 -14.30 -17.22 15.80
CA ASN A 110 -15.46 -17.88 15.20
C ASN A 110 -15.15 -18.26 13.74
N ASN A 111 -14.63 -17.30 12.94
CA ASN A 111 -14.31 -17.47 11.53
C ASN A 111 -12.84 -17.14 11.27
N PHE A 112 -12.19 -17.96 10.45
CA PHE A 112 -10.80 -17.77 10.03
C PHE A 112 -10.74 -17.76 8.50
N TYR A 113 -10.34 -16.63 7.93
CA TYR A 113 -10.06 -16.49 6.50
C TYR A 113 -8.55 -16.40 6.28
N SER A 114 -8.03 -17.19 5.37
CA SER A 114 -6.61 -17.16 4.99
C SER A 114 -6.44 -17.35 3.49
N THR A 115 -5.51 -16.61 2.90
CA THR A 115 -5.12 -16.78 1.49
C THR A 115 -4.09 -17.91 1.29
N THR A 116 -3.64 -18.55 2.36
CA THR A 116 -2.62 -19.60 2.32
C THR A 116 -3.15 -20.84 1.63
N TYR A 117 -2.39 -21.32 0.62
CA TYR A 117 -2.74 -22.47 -0.23
C TYR A 117 -4.17 -22.41 -0.79
N GLY A 118 -4.53 -21.30 -1.43
CA GLY A 118 -5.85 -21.15 -2.02
C GLY A 118 -7.00 -21.32 -1.02
N ASN A 119 -6.91 -20.65 0.13
CA ASN A 119 -7.86 -20.68 1.26
C ASN A 119 -7.96 -22.02 2.03
N PHE A 120 -6.98 -22.91 1.90
CA PHE A 120 -7.01 -24.22 2.58
C PHE A 120 -7.21 -24.13 4.10
N PHE A 121 -6.65 -23.10 4.73
CA PHE A 121 -6.74 -22.91 6.18
C PHE A 121 -8.02 -22.19 6.65
N SER A 122 -8.81 -21.68 5.73
CA SER A 122 -10.05 -20.99 6.06
C SER A 122 -11.08 -21.94 6.71
N SER A 123 -11.94 -21.41 7.58
CA SER A 123 -13.01 -22.16 8.24
C SER A 123 -14.05 -22.67 7.23
N LYS A 124 -14.25 -21.95 6.14
CA LYS A 124 -15.11 -22.32 4.99
C LYS A 124 -14.27 -22.20 3.73
N LYS A 125 -14.41 -23.15 2.82
CA LYS A 125 -13.72 -23.10 1.52
C LYS A 125 -14.52 -22.26 0.52
N ILE A 126 -13.78 -21.50 -0.31
CA ILE A 126 -14.32 -20.77 -1.44
C ILE A 126 -13.93 -21.52 -2.72
N LYS A 127 -14.88 -21.79 -3.61
CA LYS A 127 -14.61 -22.53 -4.86
C LYS A 127 -13.69 -21.77 -5.80
N TYR A 128 -13.84 -20.44 -5.88
CA TYR A 128 -13.05 -19.59 -6.75
C TYR A 128 -12.44 -18.43 -5.94
N MET A 129 -11.14 -18.23 -6.09
CA MET A 129 -10.44 -17.11 -5.48
C MET A 129 -10.29 -15.98 -6.50
N SER A 130 -10.90 -14.84 -6.20
CA SER A 130 -10.66 -13.59 -6.91
C SER A 130 -9.31 -12.99 -6.52
N LYS A 131 -8.78 -12.11 -7.37
CA LYS A 131 -7.63 -11.24 -7.02
C LYS A 131 -8.01 -10.14 -6.00
N ASN A 132 -9.29 -9.99 -5.69
CA ASN A 132 -9.82 -8.99 -4.77
C ASN A 132 -10.17 -9.63 -3.41
N HIS A 133 -9.50 -9.19 -2.35
CA HIS A 133 -9.75 -9.70 -1.00
C HIS A 133 -11.18 -9.46 -0.51
N ILE A 134 -11.84 -8.37 -0.95
CA ILE A 134 -13.20 -8.04 -0.53
C ILE A 134 -14.21 -8.99 -1.17
N GLU A 135 -14.01 -9.32 -2.45
CA GLU A 135 -14.83 -10.33 -3.13
C GLU A 135 -14.67 -11.71 -2.47
N ASN A 136 -13.44 -12.10 -2.18
CA ASN A 136 -13.16 -13.35 -1.48
C ASN A 136 -13.81 -13.41 -0.10
N LEU A 137 -13.75 -12.31 0.65
CA LEU A 137 -14.40 -12.22 1.96
C LEU A 137 -15.91 -12.23 1.84
N SER A 138 -16.49 -11.60 0.82
CA SER A 138 -17.93 -11.64 0.53
C SER A 138 -18.39 -13.08 0.28
N LEU A 139 -17.65 -13.84 -0.52
CA LEU A 139 -17.92 -15.27 -0.78
C LEU A 139 -17.72 -16.13 0.47
N PHE A 140 -16.65 -15.85 1.24
CA PHE A 140 -16.35 -16.60 2.46
C PHE A 140 -17.40 -16.42 3.54
N LEU A 141 -17.90 -15.20 3.74
CA LEU A 141 -18.87 -14.85 4.76
C LEU A 141 -20.32 -15.05 4.30
N ASP A 142 -20.52 -15.28 3.00
CA ASP A 142 -21.86 -15.28 2.38
C ASP A 142 -22.60 -13.96 2.60
N GLU A 143 -21.86 -12.86 2.52
CA GLU A 143 -22.33 -11.50 2.76
C GLU A 143 -21.83 -10.58 1.63
N LYS A 144 -22.67 -9.66 1.12
CA LYS A 144 -22.28 -8.70 0.09
C LYS A 144 -21.56 -7.51 0.71
N ILE A 145 -20.21 -7.56 0.75
CA ILE A 145 -19.36 -6.46 1.24
C ILE A 145 -19.08 -5.50 0.09
N LYS A 146 -19.53 -4.24 0.24
CA LYS A 146 -19.25 -3.20 -0.76
C LYS A 146 -17.81 -2.71 -0.62
N LEU A 147 -17.09 -2.63 -1.75
CA LEU A 147 -15.78 -1.97 -1.79
C LEU A 147 -15.94 -0.48 -1.47
N ILE A 148 -15.19 -0.01 -0.50
CA ILE A 148 -15.09 1.41 -0.13
C ILE A 148 -13.67 1.89 -0.39
N ASN A 149 -13.52 2.77 -1.36
CA ASN A 149 -12.26 3.43 -1.62
C ASN A 149 -11.99 4.54 -0.59
N PHE A 150 -10.73 4.83 -0.38
CA PHE A 150 -10.32 5.95 0.46
C PHE A 150 -10.75 7.27 -0.21
N ASN A 151 -11.33 8.17 0.58
CA ASN A 151 -11.65 9.52 0.13
C ASN A 151 -10.62 10.50 0.69
N TYR A 152 -9.69 10.95 -0.14
CA TYR A 152 -8.61 11.87 0.24
C TYR A 152 -9.13 13.22 0.76
N ASN A 153 -10.35 13.65 0.40
CA ASN A 153 -10.97 14.87 0.96
C ASN A 153 -11.24 14.77 2.46
N LYS A 154 -11.14 13.57 3.05
CA LYS A 154 -11.23 13.35 4.50
C LYS A 154 -9.89 13.52 5.23
N LEU A 155 -8.81 13.76 4.51
CA LEU A 155 -7.53 14.12 5.12
C LEU A 155 -7.64 15.44 5.89
N PRO A 156 -6.78 15.66 6.88
CA PRO A 156 -6.72 16.92 7.63
C PRO A 156 -6.61 18.15 6.71
N LYS A 157 -7.41 19.18 6.98
CA LYS A 157 -7.47 20.38 6.13
C LYS A 157 -6.11 21.08 5.96
N ASN A 158 -5.26 21.08 6.99
CA ASN A 158 -3.91 21.62 6.91
C ASN A 158 -3.07 20.90 5.84
N LEU A 159 -3.18 19.57 5.71
CA LEU A 159 -2.46 18.81 4.69
C LEU A 159 -3.01 19.08 3.27
N LEU A 160 -4.34 19.20 3.13
CA LEU A 160 -4.95 19.55 1.84
C LEU A 160 -4.57 20.98 1.40
N ASN A 161 -4.55 21.93 2.33
CA ASN A 161 -4.13 23.31 2.06
C ASN A 161 -2.63 23.37 1.72
N GLU A 162 -1.80 22.60 2.43
CA GLU A 162 -0.37 22.51 2.15
C GLU A 162 -0.11 21.92 0.76
N ALA A 163 -0.82 20.84 0.38
CA ALA A 163 -0.73 20.29 -0.96
C ALA A 163 -1.11 21.32 -2.05
N LYS A 164 -2.15 22.13 -1.80
CA LYS A 164 -2.55 23.21 -2.70
C LYS A 164 -1.50 24.33 -2.77
N ARG A 165 -0.84 24.66 -1.66
CA ARG A 165 0.24 25.66 -1.59
C ARG A 165 1.46 25.21 -2.40
N LEU A 166 1.85 23.91 -2.26
CA LEU A 166 3.03 23.34 -2.90
C LEU A 166 2.81 23.06 -4.39
N LEU A 167 1.59 22.68 -4.78
CA LEU A 167 1.19 22.39 -6.15
C LEU A 167 -0.05 23.21 -6.53
N PRO A 168 0.08 24.55 -6.71
CA PRO A 168 -1.07 25.45 -6.91
C PRO A 168 -1.71 25.38 -8.29
N LYS A 169 -0.98 24.89 -9.31
CA LYS A 169 -1.41 24.84 -10.70
C LYS A 169 -2.13 23.53 -11.04
N SER A 170 -2.23 23.22 -12.30
CA SER A 170 -2.64 21.96 -12.92
C SER A 170 -1.53 21.46 -13.85
N ASN A 171 -1.78 20.37 -14.56
CA ASN A 171 -0.86 19.72 -15.50
C ASN A 171 0.39 19.10 -14.86
N TYR A 172 0.26 18.60 -13.64
CA TYR A 172 1.35 17.91 -12.97
C TYR A 172 1.42 16.44 -13.34
N ILE A 173 2.64 15.94 -13.59
CA ILE A 173 2.93 14.52 -13.66
C ILE A 173 3.85 14.13 -12.51
N GLY A 174 3.41 13.18 -11.67
CA GLY A 174 4.17 12.72 -10.50
C GLY A 174 5.11 11.59 -10.84
N PHE A 175 6.29 11.58 -10.22
CA PHE A 175 7.28 10.52 -10.33
C PHE A 175 7.67 10.01 -8.94
N SER A 176 7.46 8.71 -8.69
CA SER A 176 7.93 8.03 -7.49
C SER A 176 9.05 7.07 -7.87
N ILE A 177 10.28 7.46 -7.60
CA ILE A 177 11.49 6.85 -8.17
C ILE A 177 12.31 6.05 -7.16
N THR A 178 12.17 6.31 -5.85
CA THR A 178 13.00 5.71 -4.81
C THR A 178 12.42 4.40 -4.31
N GLN A 179 13.28 3.41 -4.06
CA GLN A 179 12.91 2.15 -3.43
C GLN A 179 13.36 2.12 -1.98
N GLY A 180 12.53 1.56 -1.08
CA GLY A 180 12.88 1.45 0.35
C GLY A 180 13.83 0.32 0.70
N ASN A 181 14.07 -0.65 -0.21
CA ASN A 181 14.98 -1.78 0.01
C ASN A 181 15.72 -2.11 -1.29
N GLU A 182 16.98 -1.72 -1.34
CA GLU A 182 17.86 -1.85 -2.51
C GLU A 182 18.10 -3.29 -2.94
N TYR A 183 18.13 -4.25 -2.00
CA TYR A 183 18.32 -5.67 -2.32
C TYR A 183 17.22 -6.26 -3.21
N ARG A 184 16.07 -5.61 -3.30
CA ARG A 184 14.94 -6.11 -4.12
C ARG A 184 15.03 -5.74 -5.59
N LYS A 185 16.01 -4.93 -6.01
CA LYS A 185 16.25 -4.53 -7.41
C LYS A 185 14.97 -4.06 -8.14
N LYS A 186 14.20 -3.20 -7.50
CA LYS A 186 12.95 -2.67 -8.02
C LYS A 186 13.10 -1.30 -8.68
N SER A 187 14.28 -0.73 -8.68
CA SER A 187 14.55 0.59 -9.24
C SER A 187 14.57 0.53 -10.75
N TRP A 188 13.86 1.44 -11.36
CA TRP A 188 14.05 1.84 -12.74
C TRP A 188 15.06 2.98 -12.77
N SER A 189 15.95 3.03 -13.77
CA SER A 189 17.08 3.95 -13.81
C SER A 189 16.65 5.41 -13.64
N ILE A 190 17.37 6.16 -12.81
CA ILE A 190 17.14 7.61 -12.67
C ILE A 190 17.27 8.34 -14.02
N TYR A 191 18.15 7.87 -14.89
CA TYR A 191 18.33 8.46 -16.22
C TYR A 191 17.09 8.26 -17.12
N LYS A 192 16.41 7.12 -16.98
CA LYS A 192 15.15 6.87 -17.67
C LYS A 192 14.04 7.76 -17.14
N PHE A 193 13.95 7.97 -15.82
CA PHE A 193 13.01 8.92 -15.21
C PHE A 193 13.30 10.35 -15.67
N ILE A 194 14.56 10.77 -15.74
CA ILE A 194 14.96 12.09 -16.24
C ILE A 194 14.55 12.25 -17.73
N SER A 195 14.83 11.24 -18.55
CA SER A 195 14.44 11.24 -19.96
C SER A 195 12.92 11.34 -20.11
N LEU A 196 12.16 10.55 -19.33
CA LEU A 196 10.70 10.58 -19.36
C LEU A 196 10.13 11.92 -18.89
N ALA A 197 10.71 12.51 -17.83
CA ALA A 197 10.32 13.81 -17.33
C ALA A 197 10.56 14.92 -18.39
N ASN A 198 11.71 14.91 -19.07
CA ASN A 198 11.99 15.84 -20.15
C ASN A 198 11.01 15.66 -21.34
N LYS A 199 10.69 14.43 -21.73
CA LYS A 199 9.66 14.16 -22.73
C LYS A 199 8.28 14.66 -22.28
N SER A 200 7.94 14.57 -21.00
CA SER A 200 6.66 15.05 -20.49
C SER A 200 6.51 16.58 -20.54
N LEU A 201 7.62 17.34 -20.45
CA LEU A 201 7.63 18.78 -20.66
C LEU A 201 7.14 19.16 -22.06
N ILE A 202 7.44 18.35 -23.08
CA ILE A 202 6.96 18.56 -24.45
C ILE A 202 5.42 18.50 -24.52
N LYS A 203 4.79 17.68 -23.67
CA LYS A 203 3.33 17.63 -23.50
C LYS A 203 2.78 18.69 -22.52
N ASN A 204 3.55 19.73 -22.20
CA ASN A 204 3.21 20.77 -21.22
C ASN A 204 2.87 20.23 -19.83
N LYS A 205 3.44 19.09 -19.43
CA LYS A 205 3.30 18.54 -18.07
C LYS A 205 4.43 19.04 -17.18
N ILE A 206 4.13 19.40 -15.95
CA ILE A 206 5.11 19.86 -14.96
C ILE A 206 5.56 18.63 -14.14
N PRO A 207 6.83 18.21 -14.21
CA PRO A 207 7.33 17.07 -13.46
C PRO A 207 7.39 17.34 -11.95
N VAL A 208 6.81 16.43 -11.16
CA VAL A 208 6.80 16.47 -9.68
C VAL A 208 7.43 15.18 -9.16
N PHE A 209 8.55 15.29 -8.46
CA PHE A 209 9.27 14.13 -7.93
C PHE A 209 9.00 13.98 -6.43
N PHE A 210 8.59 12.77 -6.04
CA PHE A 210 8.39 12.38 -4.65
C PHE A 210 9.67 11.71 -4.14
N ILE A 211 10.47 12.47 -3.44
CA ILE A 211 11.81 12.08 -2.94
C ILE A 211 11.95 12.63 -1.52
N GLU A 212 12.39 11.75 -0.60
CA GLU A 212 12.63 12.13 0.78
C GLU A 212 13.77 13.18 0.89
N LYS A 213 13.68 14.10 1.88
CA LYS A 213 14.64 15.19 2.09
C LYS A 213 16.10 14.73 2.22
N ASN A 214 16.33 13.54 2.76
CA ASN A 214 17.68 12.98 2.97
C ASN A 214 18.38 12.49 1.69
N GLN A 215 17.72 12.61 0.52
CA GLN A 215 18.28 12.18 -0.78
C GLN A 215 18.69 13.38 -1.66
N GLU A 216 19.38 14.34 -1.09
CA GLU A 216 19.79 15.60 -1.74
C GLU A 216 20.53 15.38 -3.06
N HIS A 217 21.44 14.39 -3.12
CA HIS A 217 22.20 14.07 -4.32
C HIS A 217 21.33 13.68 -5.53
N ILE A 218 20.19 12.98 -5.28
CA ILE A 218 19.24 12.64 -6.33
C ILE A 218 18.47 13.88 -6.77
N ILE A 219 18.06 14.71 -5.80
CA ILE A 219 17.32 15.95 -6.06
C ILE A 219 18.14 16.91 -6.90
N GLU A 220 19.42 17.14 -6.54
CA GLU A 220 20.32 18.00 -7.31
C GLU A 220 20.55 17.48 -8.74
N LYS A 221 20.78 16.18 -8.87
CA LYS A 221 20.94 15.54 -10.18
C LYS A 221 19.74 15.77 -11.09
N ILE A 222 18.52 15.65 -10.57
CA ILE A 222 17.28 15.85 -11.34
C ILE A 222 17.10 17.35 -11.65
N LYS A 223 17.29 18.24 -10.66
CA LYS A 223 17.18 19.69 -10.89
C LYS A 223 18.06 20.19 -12.02
N ASN A 224 19.28 19.66 -12.12
CA ASN A 224 20.24 20.04 -13.14
C ASN A 224 19.86 19.54 -14.56
N GLN A 225 19.04 18.50 -14.67
CA GLN A 225 18.73 17.85 -15.94
C GLN A 225 17.26 17.98 -16.38
N VAL A 226 16.36 18.36 -15.44
CA VAL A 226 14.93 18.54 -15.72
C VAL A 226 14.49 19.94 -15.29
N PRO A 227 14.54 20.93 -16.17
CA PRO A 227 14.15 22.31 -15.84
C PRO A 227 12.69 22.39 -15.34
N GLY A 228 12.49 23.14 -14.28
CA GLY A 228 11.15 23.35 -13.71
C GLY A 228 10.56 22.17 -12.95
N SER A 229 11.34 21.12 -12.67
CA SER A 229 10.92 20.02 -11.82
C SER A 229 10.64 20.47 -10.38
N LEU A 230 9.61 19.90 -9.76
CA LEU A 230 9.16 20.24 -8.41
C LEU A 230 9.44 19.07 -7.43
N PHE A 231 9.79 19.44 -6.18
CA PHE A 231 10.10 18.51 -5.08
C PHE A 231 9.30 18.93 -3.85
N PRO A 232 7.98 18.67 -3.81
CA PRO A 232 7.11 19.25 -2.79
C PRO A 232 7.45 18.77 -1.36
N GLU A 233 7.92 17.53 -1.18
CA GLU A 233 8.25 17.00 0.14
C GLU A 233 9.43 17.72 0.79
N THR A 234 10.35 18.27 0.00
CA THR A 234 11.50 19.03 0.53
C THR A 234 11.10 20.44 1.04
N ASN A 235 9.98 20.96 0.55
CA ASN A 235 9.49 22.32 0.80
C ASN A 235 8.35 22.36 1.84
N SER A 236 8.19 21.29 2.62
CA SER A 236 7.15 21.23 3.67
C SER A 236 7.71 20.70 4.98
N GLU A 237 7.29 21.32 6.07
CA GLU A 237 7.50 20.81 7.43
C GLU A 237 6.46 19.75 7.83
N LEU A 238 5.39 19.60 7.06
CA LEU A 238 4.31 18.64 7.30
C LEU A 238 4.54 17.29 6.60
N SER A 239 5.80 16.97 6.21
CA SER A 239 6.10 15.76 5.46
C SER A 239 5.64 14.50 6.21
N CYS A 240 4.65 13.80 5.63
CA CYS A 240 4.08 12.56 6.13
C CYS A 240 3.37 11.81 4.99
N PRO A 241 3.05 10.50 5.15
CA PRO A 241 2.35 9.72 4.12
C PRO A 241 1.03 10.35 3.65
N ALA A 242 0.28 10.96 4.55
CA ALA A 242 -0.99 11.61 4.22
C ALA A 242 -0.81 12.87 3.36
N LEU A 243 0.29 13.63 3.58
CA LEU A 243 0.64 14.75 2.69
C LEU A 243 0.99 14.24 1.28
N VAL A 244 1.72 13.14 1.16
CA VAL A 244 2.00 12.53 -0.15
C VAL A 244 0.71 12.17 -0.88
N THR A 245 -0.28 11.58 -0.20
CA THR A 245 -1.61 11.32 -0.77
C THR A 245 -2.34 12.61 -1.16
N ALA A 246 -2.27 13.66 -0.33
CA ALA A 246 -2.88 14.96 -0.63
C ALA A 246 -2.20 15.63 -1.84
N LEU A 247 -0.88 15.60 -1.93
CA LEU A 247 -0.11 16.08 -3.10
C LEU A 247 -0.48 15.29 -4.35
N SER A 248 -0.60 13.97 -4.23
CA SER A 248 -0.97 13.11 -5.35
C SER A 248 -2.34 13.45 -5.93
N SER A 249 -3.29 13.90 -5.09
CA SER A 249 -4.61 14.35 -5.58
C SER A 249 -4.57 15.61 -6.47
N ARG A 250 -3.41 16.27 -6.53
CA ARG A 250 -3.17 17.43 -7.40
C ARG A 250 -2.54 17.07 -8.75
N LEU A 251 -2.21 15.80 -8.95
CA LEU A 251 -1.59 15.31 -10.17
C LEU A 251 -2.65 14.89 -11.19
N ASP A 252 -2.38 15.14 -12.48
CA ASP A 252 -3.20 14.57 -13.55
C ASP A 252 -2.88 13.09 -13.76
N GLN A 253 -1.61 12.73 -13.56
CA GLN A 253 -1.11 11.37 -13.73
C GLN A 253 0.17 11.14 -12.90
N ALA A 254 0.48 9.89 -12.59
CA ALA A 254 1.74 9.53 -11.94
C ALA A 254 2.41 8.32 -12.62
N VAL A 255 3.73 8.28 -12.52
CA VAL A 255 4.56 7.12 -12.87
C VAL A 255 5.29 6.66 -11.61
N SER A 256 5.18 5.40 -11.29
CA SER A 256 5.76 4.86 -10.06
C SER A 256 6.34 3.46 -10.28
N ILE A 257 7.38 3.14 -9.52
CA ILE A 257 7.81 1.76 -9.30
C ILE A 257 7.04 1.16 -8.11
N ASP A 258 7.19 -0.16 -7.86
CA ASP A 258 6.61 -0.84 -6.71
C ASP A 258 7.27 -0.40 -5.39
N ASN A 259 6.71 0.63 -4.75
CA ASN A 259 7.17 1.20 -3.49
C ASN A 259 6.02 1.70 -2.60
N GLY A 260 6.34 2.27 -1.44
CA GLY A 260 5.33 2.81 -0.50
C GLY A 260 4.56 3.99 -1.06
N VAL A 261 5.21 4.87 -1.82
CA VAL A 261 4.61 6.07 -2.43
C VAL A 261 3.57 5.68 -3.48
N MET A 262 3.81 4.62 -4.25
CA MET A 262 2.82 4.05 -5.18
C MET A 262 1.46 3.81 -4.51
N HIS A 263 1.47 3.24 -3.30
CA HIS A 263 0.23 2.99 -2.57
C HIS A 263 -0.43 4.28 -2.06
N MET A 264 0.37 5.28 -1.65
CA MET A 264 -0.13 6.60 -1.27
C MET A 264 -0.80 7.32 -2.45
N MET A 265 -0.16 7.28 -3.63
CA MET A 265 -0.72 7.79 -4.89
C MET A 265 -2.01 7.04 -5.27
N GLY A 266 -2.02 5.72 -5.09
CA GLY A 266 -3.19 4.88 -5.33
C GLY A 266 -4.40 5.26 -4.48
N LEU A 267 -4.20 5.73 -3.24
CA LEU A 267 -5.28 6.23 -2.39
C LEU A 267 -5.88 7.56 -2.87
N ALA A 268 -5.12 8.36 -3.62
CA ALA A 268 -5.62 9.59 -4.26
C ALA A 268 -6.54 9.30 -5.46
N ASN A 269 -6.58 8.04 -5.92
CA ASN A 269 -7.41 7.57 -7.02
C ASN A 269 -7.20 8.32 -8.35
N ILE A 270 -5.94 8.63 -8.64
CA ILE A 270 -5.50 9.29 -9.87
C ILE A 270 -5.08 8.28 -10.94
N PRO A 271 -5.01 8.66 -12.23
CA PRO A 271 -4.37 7.88 -13.27
C PRO A 271 -2.90 7.59 -12.94
N MET A 272 -2.48 6.32 -13.07
CA MET A 272 -1.09 5.92 -12.78
C MET A 272 -0.57 4.92 -13.80
N ILE A 273 0.71 5.02 -14.10
CA ILE A 273 1.51 4.00 -14.77
C ILE A 273 2.43 3.40 -13.70
N VAL A 274 2.33 2.09 -13.47
CA VAL A 274 3.14 1.42 -12.44
C VAL A 274 4.04 0.38 -13.08
N LEU A 275 5.34 0.52 -12.81
CA LEU A 275 6.39 -0.34 -13.34
C LEU A 275 6.70 -1.45 -12.35
N PHE A 276 6.65 -2.69 -12.82
CA PHE A 276 6.99 -3.89 -12.05
C PHE A 276 8.12 -4.66 -12.72
N GLY A 277 9.03 -5.15 -11.90
CA GLY A 277 10.11 -6.05 -12.29
C GLY A 277 10.04 -7.36 -11.49
N PRO A 278 10.85 -7.54 -10.43
CA PRO A 278 10.95 -8.80 -9.69
C PRO A 278 9.72 -9.14 -8.85
N THR A 279 8.87 -8.16 -8.53
CA THR A 279 7.68 -8.35 -7.68
C THR A 279 6.43 -8.69 -8.48
N SER A 280 5.39 -9.20 -7.82
CA SER A 280 4.11 -9.52 -8.47
C SER A 280 3.22 -8.29 -8.60
N SER A 281 2.98 -7.84 -9.82
CA SER A 281 2.03 -6.77 -10.10
C SER A 281 0.61 -7.10 -9.65
N GLU A 282 0.20 -8.36 -9.74
CA GLU A 282 -1.13 -8.83 -9.34
C GLU A 282 -1.38 -8.67 -7.84
N LYS A 283 -0.32 -8.87 -7.04
CA LYS A 283 -0.38 -8.77 -5.58
C LYS A 283 -0.27 -7.34 -5.07
N PHE A 284 0.62 -6.55 -5.66
CA PHE A 284 1.04 -5.27 -5.09
C PHE A 284 0.51 -4.04 -5.80
N ALA A 285 0.04 -4.13 -7.05
CA ALA A 285 -0.54 -2.98 -7.71
C ALA A 285 -1.79 -2.47 -6.96
N PRO A 286 -1.96 -1.16 -6.80
CA PRO A 286 -3.18 -0.58 -6.27
C PRO A 286 -4.40 -1.04 -7.09
N LYS A 287 -5.53 -1.21 -6.45
CA LYS A 287 -6.75 -1.76 -7.08
C LYS A 287 -7.73 -0.63 -7.43
N ASN A 288 -7.42 0.14 -8.47
CA ASN A 288 -8.37 1.09 -9.06
C ASN A 288 -8.38 0.98 -10.59
N ASN A 289 -9.40 1.55 -11.23
CA ASN A 289 -9.64 1.41 -12.68
C ASN A 289 -8.73 2.29 -13.56
N PHE A 290 -7.94 3.19 -12.95
CA PHE A 290 -7.13 4.16 -13.66
C PHE A 290 -5.64 3.79 -13.70
N ILE A 291 -5.30 2.54 -13.33
CA ILE A 291 -3.92 2.08 -13.27
C ILE A 291 -3.58 1.26 -14.49
N LYS A 292 -2.55 1.71 -15.21
CA LYS A 292 -1.86 0.95 -16.26
C LYS A 292 -0.63 0.30 -15.67
N ILE A 293 -0.43 -0.99 -15.91
CA ILE A 293 0.68 -1.77 -15.35
C ILE A 293 1.61 -2.18 -16.48
N LEU A 294 2.88 -1.80 -16.37
CA LEU A 294 3.98 -2.33 -17.17
C LEU A 294 4.76 -3.32 -16.30
N ASP A 295 4.59 -4.60 -16.56
CA ASP A 295 5.25 -5.69 -15.84
C ASP A 295 6.26 -6.35 -16.78
N SER A 296 7.56 -6.18 -16.49
CA SER A 296 8.63 -6.69 -17.35
C SER A 296 8.57 -8.18 -17.61
N LYS A 297 8.03 -8.95 -16.64
CA LYS A 297 7.81 -10.39 -16.81
C LYS A 297 6.75 -10.72 -17.85
N LYS A 298 5.76 -9.82 -18.04
CA LYS A 298 4.67 -10.04 -19.00
C LYS A 298 4.97 -9.46 -20.37
N ILE A 299 5.81 -8.43 -20.44
CA ILE A 299 6.10 -7.70 -21.68
C ILE A 299 7.40 -8.21 -22.31
N HIS A 300 8.42 -8.47 -21.48
CA HIS A 300 9.78 -8.78 -21.91
C HIS A 300 10.29 -10.14 -21.43
N ASP A 301 9.45 -10.95 -20.78
CA ASP A 301 9.79 -12.28 -20.21
C ASP A 301 11.02 -12.22 -19.26
N THR A 302 11.21 -11.11 -18.57
CA THR A 302 12.30 -10.92 -17.62
C THR A 302 11.84 -10.27 -16.33
N SER A 303 12.50 -10.58 -15.21
CA SER A 303 12.26 -9.88 -13.94
C SER A 303 13.01 -8.56 -13.81
N ASP A 304 13.80 -8.18 -14.82
CA ASP A 304 14.55 -6.94 -14.84
C ASP A 304 13.64 -5.77 -15.23
N ILE A 305 13.38 -4.87 -14.28
CA ILE A 305 12.59 -3.66 -14.51
C ILE A 305 13.25 -2.72 -15.52
N GLU A 306 14.59 -2.80 -15.67
CA GLU A 306 15.33 -1.99 -16.64
C GLU A 306 15.01 -2.36 -18.10
N SER A 307 14.42 -3.52 -18.36
CA SER A 307 13.95 -3.88 -19.71
C SER A 307 12.83 -2.98 -20.20
N ILE A 308 12.03 -2.38 -19.30
CA ILE A 308 10.98 -1.43 -19.65
C ILE A 308 11.62 -0.17 -20.23
N THR A 309 11.25 0.22 -21.44
CA THR A 309 11.79 1.37 -22.15
C THR A 309 11.09 2.67 -21.78
N VAL A 310 11.73 3.81 -22.02
CA VAL A 310 11.13 5.13 -21.81
C VAL A 310 9.94 5.35 -22.74
N ASP A 311 10.02 4.85 -23.96
CA ASP A 311 8.97 5.04 -24.97
C ASP A 311 7.70 4.27 -24.62
N GLU A 312 7.81 3.02 -24.12
CA GLU A 312 6.67 2.26 -23.64
C GLU A 312 5.92 2.98 -22.52
N VAL A 313 6.64 3.68 -21.63
CA VAL A 313 6.01 4.47 -20.57
C VAL A 313 5.42 5.76 -21.11
N TYR A 314 6.14 6.43 -22.02
CA TYR A 314 5.74 7.70 -22.62
C TYR A 314 4.46 7.59 -23.47
N ASP A 315 4.28 6.47 -24.18
CA ASP A 315 3.08 6.20 -24.97
C ASP A 315 1.80 6.06 -24.13
N LEU A 316 1.97 5.86 -22.83
CA LEU A 316 0.86 5.75 -21.86
C LEU A 316 0.56 7.09 -21.15
N ILE A 317 1.43 8.11 -21.30
CA ILE A 317 1.23 9.47 -20.82
C ILE A 317 0.42 10.27 -21.85
#